data_a55699eb6c7d2fbe77fd3cd963981876
#
_entry.id   a55699eb6c7d2fbe77fd3cd963981876
#
_cell.length_a   1.000
_cell.length_b   1.000
_cell.length_c   1.000
_cell.angle_alpha   90.00
_cell.angle_beta   90.00
_cell.angle_gamma   90.00
#
_symmetry.space_group_name_H-M   'P 1'
#
loop_
_entity.id
_entity.type
_entity.pdbx_description
1 polymer ?
#
loop_
_entity_poly.entity_id
_entity_poly.type
_entity_poly.pdbx_seq_one_letter_code
_entity_poly.pdbx_strand_id
1 'polypeptide(L)'
;MIQMDQTADLRLLFHRLNNQLGIILSHAELLEAKSADEMSRSRAAQVVTSVLEAMGTAKEIRFKTVDPASSAGSATGKTAAR
;
A
#
# COMPACT_ATOMS: atom_id res chain seq x y z
N MET A 1 -0.46 26.33 -10.87
CA MET A 1 -0.88 26.43 -9.50
C MET A 1 -1.78 25.33 -9.06
N ILE A 2 -2.89 25.18 -9.76
CA ILE A 2 -3.84 24.14 -9.41
C ILE A 2 -3.22 22.78 -9.50
N GLN A 3 -2.37 22.58 -10.48
CA GLN A 3 -1.72 21.28 -10.62
C GLN A 3 -0.77 20.99 -9.48
N MET A 4 -0.07 22.00 -9.03
CA MET A 4 0.81 21.82 -7.89
C MET A 4 0.03 21.45 -6.65
N ASP A 5 -1.08 22.13 -6.46
CA ASP A 5 -1.94 21.83 -5.33
C ASP A 5 -2.48 20.42 -5.42
N GLN A 6 -2.85 19.99 -6.62
CA GLN A 6 -3.33 18.64 -6.81
C GLN A 6 -2.27 17.60 -6.50
N THR A 7 -1.05 17.86 -6.92
CA THR A 7 0.03 16.93 -6.63
C THR A 7 0.29 16.83 -5.13
N ALA A 8 0.30 17.97 -4.47
CA ALA A 8 0.49 17.97 -3.02
C ALA A 8 -0.64 17.24 -2.31
N ASP A 9 -1.87 17.47 -2.80
CA ASP A 9 -3.02 16.79 -2.21
C ASP A 9 -2.92 15.28 -2.42
N LEU A 10 -2.49 14.86 -3.59
CA LEU A 10 -2.35 13.43 -3.85
C LEU A 10 -1.30 12.80 -2.96
N ARG A 11 -0.18 13.48 -2.77
CA ARG A 11 0.84 12.95 -1.88
C ARG A 11 0.30 12.80 -0.47
N LEU A 12 -0.44 13.78 -0.02
CA LEU A 12 -1.02 13.73 1.31
C LEU A 12 -2.02 12.58 1.43
N LEU A 13 -2.83 12.41 0.40
CA LEU A 13 -3.81 11.33 0.41
C LEU A 13 -3.14 9.96 0.40
N PHE A 14 -2.09 9.81 -0.38
CA PHE A 14 -1.35 8.54 -0.37
C PHE A 14 -0.72 8.30 0.99
N HIS A 15 -0.23 9.35 1.62
CA HIS A 15 0.34 9.21 2.94
C HIS A 15 -0.71 8.75 3.94
N ARG A 16 -1.89 9.34 3.86
CA ARG A 16 -2.99 8.93 4.74
C ARG A 16 -3.42 7.51 4.45
N LEU A 17 -3.50 7.16 3.18
CA LEU A 17 -3.88 5.81 2.81
C LEU A 17 -2.89 4.79 3.38
N ASN A 18 -1.61 5.06 3.24
CA ASN A 18 -0.60 4.17 3.78
C ASN A 18 -0.72 4.03 5.29
N ASN A 19 -1.00 5.14 5.97
CA ASN A 19 -1.20 5.08 7.41
C ASN A 19 -2.39 4.22 7.76
N GLN A 20 -3.48 4.39 7.02
CA GLN A 20 -4.68 3.60 7.29
C GLN A 20 -4.46 2.13 7.03
N LEU A 21 -3.76 1.82 5.95
CA LEU A 21 -3.44 0.43 5.65
C LEU A 21 -2.53 -0.16 6.72
N GLY A 22 -1.59 0.64 7.23
CA GLY A 22 -0.73 0.19 8.31
C GLY A 22 -1.49 -0.12 9.58
N ILE A 23 -2.50 0.68 9.88
CA ILE A 23 -3.32 0.44 11.05
C ILE A 23 -4.12 -0.86 10.88
N ILE A 24 -4.68 -1.06 9.70
CA ILE A 24 -5.41 -2.29 9.43
C ILE A 24 -4.48 -3.50 9.56
N LEU A 25 -3.29 -3.36 9.03
CA LEU A 25 -2.31 -4.44 9.09
C LEU A 25 -2.00 -4.80 10.54
N SER A 26 -1.77 -3.79 11.38
CA SER A 26 -1.48 -4.03 12.78
C SER A 26 -2.59 -4.78 13.48
N HIS A 27 -3.83 -4.35 13.22
CA HIS A 27 -4.96 -5.02 13.85
C HIS A 27 -5.12 -6.45 13.34
N ALA A 28 -4.90 -6.65 12.05
CA ALA A 28 -5.02 -7.99 11.49
C ALA A 28 -3.95 -8.91 12.06
N GLU A 29 -2.74 -8.39 12.23
CA GLU A 29 -1.66 -9.19 12.81
C GLU A 29 -1.95 -9.56 14.25
N LEU A 30 -2.53 -8.63 15.00
CA LEU A 30 -2.92 -8.92 16.37
C LEU A 30 -4.01 -9.99 16.40
N LEU A 31 -4.98 -9.87 15.52
CA LEU A 31 -6.04 -10.87 15.45
C LEU A 31 -5.46 -12.24 15.13
N GLU A 32 -4.55 -12.28 14.18
CA GLU A 32 -3.94 -13.56 13.82
C GLU A 32 -3.21 -14.15 15.01
N ALA A 33 -2.44 -13.33 15.72
CA ALA A 33 -1.64 -13.82 16.83
C ALA A 33 -2.50 -14.27 18.01
N LYS A 34 -3.65 -13.62 18.20
CA LYS A 34 -4.46 -13.90 19.36
C LYS A 34 -5.64 -14.81 19.10
N SER A 35 -5.83 -15.23 17.87
CA SER A 35 -6.95 -16.10 17.55
C SER A 35 -6.71 -17.49 18.11
N ALA A 36 -7.73 -18.01 18.78
CA ALA A 36 -7.63 -19.34 19.35
C ALA A 36 -8.00 -20.42 18.35
N ASP A 37 -8.91 -20.12 17.44
CA ASP A 37 -9.35 -21.16 16.52
C ASP A 37 -8.71 -20.95 15.15
N GLU A 38 -8.59 -22.06 14.44
CA GLU A 38 -7.85 -22.08 13.18
C GLU A 38 -8.54 -21.26 12.10
N MET A 39 -9.85 -21.28 12.08
CA MET A 39 -10.56 -20.56 11.05
C MET A 39 -10.38 -19.05 11.21
N SER A 40 -10.47 -18.55 12.42
CA SER A 40 -10.25 -17.13 12.65
C SER A 40 -8.83 -16.72 12.32
N ARG A 41 -7.88 -17.57 12.68
CA ARG A 41 -6.48 -17.28 12.38
C ARG A 41 -6.24 -17.24 10.87
N SER A 42 -6.82 -18.17 10.16
CA SER A 42 -6.68 -18.22 8.73
C SER A 42 -7.28 -16.99 8.05
N ARG A 43 -8.43 -16.54 8.54
CA ARG A 43 -9.04 -15.35 8.02
C ARG A 43 -8.20 -14.11 8.27
N ALA A 44 -7.66 -14.01 9.48
CA ALA A 44 -6.80 -12.89 9.80
C ALA A 44 -5.56 -12.88 8.92
N ALA A 45 -5.00 -14.05 8.66
CA ALA A 45 -3.84 -14.15 7.78
C ALA A 45 -4.16 -13.67 6.38
N GLN A 46 -5.37 -13.98 5.90
CA GLN A 46 -5.77 -13.51 4.58
C GLN A 46 -5.93 -12.00 4.55
N VAL A 47 -6.42 -11.41 5.62
CA VAL A 47 -6.52 -9.96 5.70
C VAL A 47 -5.12 -9.36 5.64
N VAL A 48 -4.18 -9.93 6.37
CA VAL A 48 -2.79 -9.45 6.33
C VAL A 48 -2.26 -9.48 4.90
N THR A 49 -2.44 -10.58 4.21
CA THR A 49 -1.98 -10.69 2.83
C THR A 49 -2.64 -9.65 1.94
N SER A 50 -3.95 -9.47 2.08
CA SER A 50 -4.67 -8.51 1.27
C SER A 50 -4.19 -7.08 1.51
N VAL A 51 -3.92 -6.74 2.76
CA VAL A 51 -3.44 -5.40 3.07
C VAL A 51 -2.06 -5.17 2.48
N LEU A 52 -1.20 -6.17 2.58
CA LEU A 52 0.14 -6.04 2.00
C LEU A 52 0.07 -5.84 0.50
N GLU A 53 -0.83 -6.56 -0.16
CA GLU A 53 -1.02 -6.37 -1.59
C GLU A 53 -1.58 -4.99 -1.90
N ALA A 54 -2.51 -4.52 -1.10
CA ALA A 54 -3.07 -3.19 -1.30
C ALA A 54 -2.01 -2.10 -1.14
N MET A 55 -1.11 -2.29 -0.19
CA MET A 55 -0.02 -1.34 -0.01
C MET A 55 0.88 -1.31 -1.23
N GLY A 56 1.14 -2.46 -1.81
CA GLY A 56 1.92 -2.52 -3.04
C GLY A 56 1.24 -1.82 -4.19
N THR A 57 -0.06 -2.04 -4.33
CA THR A 57 -0.82 -1.39 -5.39
C THR A 57 -0.84 0.12 -5.21
N ALA A 58 -1.05 0.58 -3.99
CA ALA A 58 -1.05 2.01 -3.71
C ALA A 58 0.31 2.62 -4.08
N LYS A 59 1.37 1.91 -3.79
CA LYS A 59 2.70 2.38 -4.12
C LYS A 59 2.90 2.49 -5.62
N GLU A 60 2.40 1.52 -6.36
CA GLU A 60 2.48 1.57 -7.82
C GLU A 60 1.71 2.75 -8.37
N ILE A 61 0.52 2.97 -7.87
CA ILE A 61 -0.27 4.11 -8.35
C ILE A 61 0.47 5.40 -8.06
N ARG A 62 1.05 5.50 -6.89
CA ARG A 62 1.78 6.71 -6.52
C ARG A 62 2.93 6.98 -7.48
N PHE A 63 3.69 5.95 -7.80
CA PHE A 63 4.80 6.11 -8.73
C PHE A 63 4.33 6.61 -10.08
N LYS A 64 3.20 6.12 -10.53
CA LYS A 64 2.74 6.43 -11.88
C LYS A 64 2.01 7.76 -11.98
N THR A 65 1.49 8.26 -10.87
CA THR A 65 0.67 9.46 -10.92
C THR A 65 1.28 10.65 -10.21
N VAL A 66 2.02 10.42 -9.14
CA VAL A 66 2.51 11.50 -8.30
C VAL A 66 3.99 11.75 -8.51
N ASP A 67 4.72 10.76 -8.94
CA ASP A 67 6.16 10.80 -9.03
C ASP A 67 6.61 10.41 -10.42
N PRO A 68 6.44 11.30 -11.40
CA PRO A 68 6.73 10.93 -12.80
C PRO A 68 8.18 10.53 -13.02
N ALA A 69 9.11 11.17 -12.33
CA ALA A 69 10.51 10.83 -12.51
C ALA A 69 10.79 9.41 -12.03
N SER A 70 10.26 9.06 -10.89
CA SER A 70 10.41 7.72 -10.38
C SER A 70 9.71 6.71 -11.26
N SER A 71 8.58 7.09 -11.78
CA SER A 71 7.83 6.22 -12.65
C SER A 71 8.63 5.85 -13.89
N ALA A 72 9.26 6.82 -14.49
CA ALA A 72 10.06 6.58 -15.68
C ALA A 72 11.24 5.67 -15.39
N GLY A 73 11.97 5.97 -14.33
CA GLY A 73 13.10 5.15 -13.95
C GLY A 73 12.68 3.77 -13.51
N SER A 74 11.60 3.73 -12.80
CA SER A 74 11.08 2.48 -12.28
C SER A 74 10.67 1.53 -13.41
N ALA A 75 10.04 2.09 -14.42
CA ALA A 75 9.61 1.25 -15.54
C ALA A 75 10.80 0.57 -16.19
N THR A 76 11.86 1.31 -16.38
CA THR A 76 13.05 0.76 -16.98
C THR A 76 13.67 -0.31 -16.09
N GLY A 77 13.83 0.01 -14.85
CA GLY A 77 14.45 -0.91 -13.92
C GLY A 77 13.64 -2.16 -13.71
N LYS A 78 12.38 -2.01 -13.62
CA LYS A 78 11.51 -3.15 -13.41
C LYS A 78 11.60 -4.13 -14.56
N THR A 79 11.59 -3.60 -15.74
CA THR A 79 11.66 -4.44 -16.91
C THR A 79 12.94 -5.24 -16.90
N ALA A 80 14.02 -4.58 -16.60
CA ALA A 80 15.31 -5.26 -16.56
C ALA A 80 15.34 -6.32 -15.47
N ALA A 81 14.73 -6.03 -14.35
CA ALA A 81 14.76 -6.95 -13.24
C ALA A 81 13.99 -8.22 -13.52
N ARG A 82 13.07 -8.14 -14.42
CA ARG A 82 12.28 -9.30 -14.74
C ARG A 82 12.81 -10.04 -15.91
#